data_60769432533d7961ba322477647e97be
#
_entry.id   60769432533d7961ba322477647e97be
#
_cell.length_a   1.000
_cell.length_b   1.000
_cell.length_c   1.000
_cell.angle_alpha   90.00
_cell.angle_beta   90.00
_cell.angle_gamma   90.00
#
_symmetry.space_group_name_H-M   'P 1'
#
loop_
_entity.id
_entity.type
_entity.pdbx_description
1 polymer ?
#
loop_
_entity_poly.entity_id
_entity_poly.type
_entity_poly.pdbx_seq_one_letter_code
_entity_poly.pdbx_strand_id
1 'polypeptide(L)'
;MGHVDHGKTSLLDYIRNSSVTDGESGGITQHIGAYSVLVNNSKKITFLDTPGHEAFTAMRARGAQITDIVIIVIAADDNIMPQTKEAISHAQAGGVPIIFAINKIDKEGANPDKVKESLASMNLSVEDWGGKIQSQDISALNGKGVDSLLEKVLLEAEIMDLKANPNKNSSGSVVEAYLDKGRGYVSTILVQNGTLKIGDFLLAGKTSGKVKAMFDEAGKPVKSAPPSTPISVLGLDGAPQAGDPFKVLKDEKEAKMIASKRTQLGREQDVRTQKQLTLDEIGRRIAVGDFKELNVIIKGDVDGSVEALTDSFQNLTTEEIQVNIIFKAVGAITESDVLLASASQAVI
;
A
#
# COMPACT_ATOMS: atom_id res chain seq x y z
N MET A 1 6.54 4.32 -7.31
CA MET A 1 5.83 5.50 -6.74
C MET A 1 5.95 6.70 -7.65
N GLY A 2 5.17 7.79 -7.47
CA GLY A 2 5.20 9.01 -8.27
C GLY A 2 3.81 9.58 -8.53
N HIS A 3 3.76 10.73 -9.22
CA HIS A 3 2.51 11.44 -9.53
C HIS A 3 1.58 10.62 -10.46
N VAL A 4 0.30 10.97 -10.47
CA VAL A 4 -0.68 10.44 -11.44
C VAL A 4 -0.18 10.76 -12.87
N ASP A 5 -0.46 9.89 -13.83
CA ASP A 5 -0.10 10.05 -15.25
C ASP A 5 1.40 10.13 -15.59
N HIS A 6 2.32 9.92 -14.64
CA HIS A 6 3.74 9.80 -14.93
C HIS A 6 4.14 8.45 -15.57
N GLY A 7 3.19 7.53 -15.74
CA GLY A 7 3.37 6.25 -16.42
C GLY A 7 3.91 5.13 -15.55
N LYS A 8 3.59 5.12 -14.24
CA LYS A 8 3.95 4.04 -13.32
C LYS A 8 3.39 2.70 -13.76
N THR A 9 2.09 2.63 -13.97
CA THR A 9 1.38 1.40 -14.39
C THR A 9 1.82 0.98 -15.78
N SER A 10 2.03 1.92 -16.71
CA SER A 10 2.56 1.62 -18.05
C SER A 10 3.97 1.02 -18.00
N LEU A 11 4.83 1.48 -17.08
CA LEU A 11 6.15 0.89 -16.87
C LEU A 11 6.03 -0.56 -16.37
N LEU A 12 5.16 -0.81 -15.42
CA LEU A 12 4.92 -2.16 -14.90
C LEU A 12 4.28 -3.08 -15.94
N ASP A 13 3.34 -2.59 -16.73
CA ASP A 13 2.73 -3.35 -17.83
C ASP A 13 3.79 -3.78 -18.87
N TYR A 14 4.71 -2.88 -19.20
CA TYR A 14 5.83 -3.21 -20.07
C TYR A 14 6.72 -4.30 -19.46
N ILE A 15 7.11 -4.16 -18.19
CA ILE A 15 7.98 -5.13 -17.49
C ILE A 15 7.30 -6.51 -17.40
N ARG A 16 5.98 -6.56 -17.27
CA ARG A 16 5.20 -7.80 -17.14
C ARG A 16 4.78 -8.41 -18.50
N ASN A 17 4.95 -7.69 -19.60
CA ASN A 17 4.32 -8.01 -20.87
C ASN A 17 2.80 -8.20 -20.74
N SER A 18 2.12 -7.31 -20.05
CA SER A 18 0.69 -7.32 -19.76
C SER A 18 0.07 -5.96 -19.98
N SER A 19 -1.27 -5.89 -20.06
CA SER A 19 -2.03 -4.64 -20.17
C SER A 19 -3.05 -4.56 -19.03
N VAL A 20 -2.57 -4.33 -17.80
CA VAL A 20 -3.43 -4.16 -16.61
C VAL A 20 -4.12 -2.80 -16.66
N THR A 21 -3.47 -1.80 -17.21
CA THR A 21 -4.00 -0.44 -17.39
C THR A 21 -5.36 -0.45 -18.10
N ASP A 22 -5.58 -1.35 -19.07
CA ASP A 22 -6.83 -1.46 -19.83
C ASP A 22 -7.98 -2.07 -19.01
N GLY A 23 -7.66 -2.77 -17.92
CA GLY A 23 -8.63 -3.45 -17.05
C GLY A 23 -9.04 -2.64 -15.82
N GLU A 24 -8.29 -1.61 -15.44
CA GLU A 24 -8.58 -0.78 -14.29
C GLU A 24 -9.58 0.34 -14.64
N SER A 25 -10.53 0.58 -13.74
CA SER A 25 -11.53 1.65 -13.92
C SER A 25 -10.86 3.02 -13.96
N GLY A 26 -10.98 3.70 -15.09
CA GLY A 26 -10.32 5.00 -15.33
C GLY A 26 -8.85 4.92 -15.74
N GLY A 27 -8.28 3.73 -15.97
CA GLY A 27 -6.88 3.56 -16.39
C GLY A 27 -5.85 4.00 -15.33
N ILE A 28 -6.24 4.03 -14.05
CA ILE A 28 -5.38 4.42 -12.93
C ILE A 28 -5.34 3.32 -11.88
N THR A 29 -4.19 3.13 -11.26
CA THR A 29 -4.01 2.20 -10.15
C THR A 29 -4.74 2.70 -8.91
N GLN A 30 -5.70 1.92 -8.41
CA GLN A 30 -6.51 2.24 -7.23
C GLN A 30 -6.15 1.38 -6.02
N HIS A 31 -5.56 0.21 -6.24
CA HIS A 31 -5.15 -0.77 -5.23
C HIS A 31 -3.64 -0.96 -5.22
N ILE A 32 -3.10 -1.47 -4.13
CA ILE A 32 -1.69 -1.86 -4.12
C ILE A 32 -1.54 -3.17 -4.88
N GLY A 33 -1.00 -3.10 -6.09
CA GLY A 33 -0.64 -4.28 -6.87
C GLY A 33 0.71 -4.86 -6.43
N ALA A 34 0.80 -6.18 -6.25
CA ALA A 34 2.04 -6.87 -5.95
C ALA A 34 2.33 -7.92 -7.03
N TYR A 35 3.47 -7.78 -7.68
CA TYR A 35 3.80 -8.58 -8.87
C TYR A 35 5.25 -9.06 -8.83
N SER A 36 5.47 -10.30 -9.27
CA SER A 36 6.82 -10.87 -9.38
C SER A 36 7.23 -11.04 -10.82
N VAL A 37 8.40 -10.56 -11.17
CA VAL A 37 8.98 -10.66 -12.52
C VAL A 37 10.34 -11.33 -12.46
N LEU A 38 10.61 -12.23 -13.40
CA LEU A 38 11.93 -12.82 -13.59
C LEU A 38 12.75 -11.94 -14.53
N VAL A 39 13.85 -11.40 -14.02
CA VAL A 39 14.79 -10.58 -14.80
C VAL A 39 15.99 -11.46 -15.16
N ASN A 40 16.45 -11.39 -16.42
CA ASN A 40 17.58 -12.15 -16.95
C ASN A 40 17.49 -13.67 -16.68
N ASN A 41 16.26 -14.23 -16.70
CA ASN A 41 15.96 -15.67 -16.48
C ASN A 41 16.50 -16.28 -15.17
N SER A 42 17.00 -15.48 -14.25
CA SER A 42 17.64 -16.01 -13.01
C SER A 42 17.30 -15.22 -11.74
N LYS A 43 17.09 -13.91 -11.82
CA LYS A 43 16.82 -13.06 -10.66
C LYS A 43 15.35 -12.66 -10.63
N LYS A 44 14.72 -12.83 -9.47
CA LYS A 44 13.32 -12.49 -9.25
C LYS A 44 13.23 -11.15 -8.54
N ILE A 45 12.46 -10.23 -9.11
CA ILE A 45 12.13 -8.94 -8.49
C ILE A 45 10.63 -8.90 -8.24
N THR A 46 10.23 -8.45 -7.06
CA THR A 46 8.83 -8.23 -6.73
C THR A 46 8.55 -6.74 -6.69
N PHE A 47 7.63 -6.30 -7.53
CA PHE A 47 7.18 -4.93 -7.61
C PHE A 47 5.91 -4.74 -6.79
N LEU A 48 5.86 -3.63 -6.05
CA LEU A 48 4.63 -3.12 -5.44
C LEU A 48 4.23 -1.83 -6.16
N ASP A 49 3.10 -1.85 -6.84
CA ASP A 49 2.50 -0.65 -7.42
C ASP A 49 1.66 0.07 -6.38
N THR A 50 1.81 1.38 -6.29
CA THR A 50 1.06 2.21 -5.35
C THR A 50 0.30 3.30 -6.09
N PRO A 51 -0.96 3.57 -5.71
CA PRO A 51 -1.73 4.65 -6.29
C PRO A 51 -1.00 6.00 -6.21
N GLY A 52 -1.06 6.77 -7.30
CA GLY A 52 -0.41 8.09 -7.37
C GLY A 52 -1.24 9.23 -6.79
N HIS A 53 -2.55 9.02 -6.53
CA HIS A 53 -3.46 10.05 -6.07
C HIS A 53 -3.18 10.46 -4.63
N GLU A 54 -3.39 11.74 -4.31
CA GLU A 54 -3.13 12.34 -2.99
C GLU A 54 -3.85 11.60 -1.84
N ALA A 55 -5.08 11.18 -2.05
CA ALA A 55 -5.86 10.44 -1.06
C ALA A 55 -5.17 9.17 -0.51
N PHE A 56 -4.19 8.61 -1.23
CA PHE A 56 -3.54 7.35 -0.87
C PHE A 56 -2.15 7.51 -0.23
N THR A 57 -1.93 8.60 0.52
CA THR A 57 -0.68 8.88 1.25
C THR A 57 -0.28 7.72 2.17
N ALA A 58 -1.22 7.16 2.94
CA ALA A 58 -0.95 6.03 3.83
C ALA A 58 -0.48 4.78 3.08
N MET A 59 -1.04 4.51 1.90
CA MET A 59 -0.60 3.38 1.05
C MET A 59 0.83 3.58 0.54
N ARG A 60 1.23 4.81 0.16
CA ARG A 60 2.60 5.12 -0.25
C ARG A 60 3.59 4.96 0.90
N ALA A 61 3.26 5.46 2.08
CA ALA A 61 4.08 5.32 3.28
C ALA A 61 4.33 3.84 3.62
N ARG A 62 3.28 3.00 3.58
CA ARG A 62 3.38 1.55 3.78
C ARG A 62 4.20 0.87 2.70
N GLY A 63 3.97 1.22 1.43
CA GLY A 63 4.78 0.71 0.33
C GLY A 63 6.27 0.91 0.61
N ALA A 64 6.69 2.11 1.02
CA ALA A 64 8.08 2.39 1.36
C ALA A 64 8.59 1.57 2.56
N GLN A 65 7.76 1.26 3.56
CA GLN A 65 8.18 0.46 4.72
C GLN A 65 8.33 -1.04 4.43
N ILE A 66 7.63 -1.54 3.42
CA ILE A 66 7.61 -2.97 3.08
C ILE A 66 8.70 -3.32 2.06
N THR A 67 9.14 -2.35 1.26
CA THR A 67 10.07 -2.54 0.14
C THR A 67 11.53 -2.30 0.52
N ASP A 68 12.44 -2.92 -0.21
CA ASP A 68 13.88 -2.74 -0.06
C ASP A 68 14.40 -1.55 -0.88
N ILE A 69 13.77 -1.25 -2.03
CA ILE A 69 14.17 -0.17 -2.95
C ILE A 69 12.89 0.54 -3.44
N VAL A 70 12.94 1.85 -3.59
CA VAL A 70 11.85 2.65 -4.15
C VAL A 70 12.24 3.22 -5.50
N ILE A 71 11.46 2.89 -6.53
CA ILE A 71 11.56 3.55 -7.85
C ILE A 71 10.56 4.69 -7.89
N ILE A 72 11.05 5.91 -8.12
CA ILE A 72 10.22 7.10 -8.28
C ILE A 72 10.16 7.47 -9.75
N VAL A 73 8.96 7.37 -10.32
CA VAL A 73 8.72 7.69 -11.73
C VAL A 73 8.35 9.16 -11.88
N ILE A 74 9.08 9.88 -12.71
CA ILE A 74 8.87 11.29 -13.01
C ILE A 74 8.75 11.44 -14.53
N ALA A 75 7.75 12.16 -15.00
CA ALA A 75 7.61 12.41 -16.43
C ALA A 75 8.58 13.52 -16.89
N ALA A 76 9.30 13.29 -18.01
CA ALA A 76 10.28 14.24 -18.55
C ALA A 76 9.64 15.50 -19.16
N ASP A 77 8.33 15.47 -19.41
CA ASP A 77 7.52 16.58 -19.93
C ASP A 77 6.87 17.42 -18.81
N ASP A 78 7.10 17.05 -17.54
CA ASP A 78 6.47 17.69 -16.39
C ASP A 78 7.50 18.11 -15.32
N ASN A 79 7.04 18.85 -14.31
CA ASN A 79 7.85 19.24 -13.17
C ASN A 79 7.72 18.23 -12.02
N ILE A 80 8.54 18.40 -10.95
CA ILE A 80 8.41 17.60 -9.74
C ILE A 80 7.14 18.01 -9.00
N MET A 81 6.09 17.18 -9.12
CA MET A 81 4.78 17.39 -8.52
C MET A 81 4.76 17.14 -7.01
N PRO A 82 3.78 17.70 -6.27
CA PRO A 82 3.68 17.53 -4.81
C PRO A 82 3.70 16.07 -4.36
N GLN A 83 2.98 15.18 -5.06
CA GLN A 83 2.95 13.75 -4.74
C GLN A 83 4.30 13.05 -4.97
N THR A 84 5.10 13.57 -5.91
CA THR A 84 6.48 13.10 -6.11
C THR A 84 7.38 13.50 -4.93
N LYS A 85 7.25 14.74 -4.44
CA LYS A 85 7.96 15.19 -3.24
C LYS A 85 7.58 14.39 -2.00
N GLU A 86 6.31 14.10 -1.86
CA GLU A 86 5.78 13.25 -0.80
C GLU A 86 6.35 11.82 -0.87
N ALA A 87 6.37 11.21 -2.07
CA ALA A 87 6.96 9.88 -2.27
C ALA A 87 8.46 9.85 -1.91
N ILE A 88 9.20 10.90 -2.24
CA ILE A 88 10.61 11.08 -1.84
C ILE A 88 10.73 11.15 -0.31
N SER A 89 9.88 11.95 0.34
CA SER A 89 9.89 12.10 1.80
C SER A 89 9.57 10.78 2.52
N HIS A 90 8.64 9.99 2.00
CA HIS A 90 8.33 8.66 2.54
C HIS A 90 9.48 7.67 2.39
N ALA A 91 10.15 7.65 1.24
CA ALA A 91 11.31 6.79 1.03
C ALA A 91 12.49 7.20 1.94
N GLN A 92 12.73 8.50 2.09
CA GLN A 92 13.76 9.02 3.00
C GLN A 92 13.45 8.71 4.47
N ALA A 93 12.19 8.90 4.90
CA ALA A 93 11.76 8.58 6.26
C ALA A 93 11.87 7.07 6.55
N GLY A 94 11.64 6.21 5.56
CA GLY A 94 11.84 4.78 5.63
C GLY A 94 13.31 4.35 5.56
N GLY A 95 14.23 5.26 5.23
CA GLY A 95 15.65 4.92 5.02
C GLY A 95 15.88 4.02 3.81
N VAL A 96 14.95 4.01 2.84
CA VAL A 96 14.98 3.13 1.67
C VAL A 96 15.69 3.83 0.51
N PRO A 97 16.63 3.17 -0.19
CA PRO A 97 17.27 3.70 -1.38
C PRO A 97 16.27 4.08 -2.47
N ILE A 98 16.54 5.20 -3.15
CA ILE A 98 15.71 5.74 -4.21
C ILE A 98 16.42 5.59 -5.54
N ILE A 99 15.68 5.16 -6.57
CA ILE A 99 16.11 5.19 -7.97
C ILE A 99 15.10 6.05 -8.73
N PHE A 100 15.57 7.05 -9.46
CA PHE A 100 14.70 7.88 -10.30
C PHE A 100 14.55 7.28 -11.69
N ALA A 101 13.31 7.07 -12.12
CA ALA A 101 12.97 6.69 -13.48
C ALA A 101 12.34 7.90 -14.18
N ILE A 102 13.10 8.57 -15.06
CA ILE A 102 12.63 9.73 -15.80
C ILE A 102 11.95 9.22 -17.07
N ASN A 103 10.63 9.19 -17.05
CA ASN A 103 9.80 8.56 -18.08
C ASN A 103 9.34 9.55 -19.15
N LYS A 104 8.79 9.03 -20.25
CA LYS A 104 8.23 9.76 -21.39
C LYS A 104 9.28 10.56 -22.17
N ILE A 105 10.51 10.04 -22.27
CA ILE A 105 11.56 10.69 -23.08
C ILE A 105 11.26 10.68 -24.59
N ASP A 106 10.24 9.94 -25.01
CA ASP A 106 9.74 9.87 -26.38
C ASP A 106 8.81 11.02 -26.75
N LYS A 107 8.30 11.77 -25.76
CA LYS A 107 7.39 12.87 -25.99
C LYS A 107 8.12 14.11 -26.54
N GLU A 108 7.43 14.82 -27.41
CA GLU A 108 7.90 16.13 -27.89
C GLU A 108 7.92 17.15 -26.74
N GLY A 109 9.07 17.81 -26.52
CA GLY A 109 9.28 18.70 -25.38
C GLY A 109 9.80 18.04 -24.11
N ALA A 110 10.03 16.72 -24.09
CA ALA A 110 10.64 16.04 -22.96
C ALA A 110 12.05 16.58 -22.66
N ASN A 111 12.31 16.94 -21.43
CA ASN A 111 13.61 17.45 -21.00
C ASN A 111 14.06 16.77 -19.68
N PRO A 112 14.74 15.61 -19.75
CA PRO A 112 15.25 14.90 -18.58
C PRO A 112 16.22 15.75 -17.74
N ASP A 113 17.05 16.58 -18.37
CA ASP A 113 18.04 17.42 -17.68
C ASP A 113 17.39 18.45 -16.77
N LYS A 114 16.26 19.04 -17.18
CA LYS A 114 15.47 19.95 -16.34
C LYS A 114 14.93 19.25 -15.08
N VAL A 115 14.52 17.99 -15.21
CA VAL A 115 14.08 17.19 -14.06
C VAL A 115 15.26 16.92 -13.11
N LYS A 116 16.43 16.56 -13.65
CA LYS A 116 17.67 16.34 -12.87
C LYS A 116 18.12 17.62 -12.16
N GLU A 117 18.01 18.79 -12.80
CA GLU A 117 18.28 20.10 -12.18
C GLU A 117 17.32 20.38 -11.01
N SER A 118 16.03 20.11 -11.21
CA SER A 118 15.03 20.26 -10.16
C SER A 118 15.27 19.33 -8.98
N LEU A 119 15.72 18.10 -9.20
CA LEU A 119 16.13 17.17 -8.14
C LEU A 119 17.38 17.66 -7.41
N ALA A 120 18.37 18.17 -8.13
CA ALA A 120 19.59 18.73 -7.54
C ALA A 120 19.28 19.94 -6.64
N SER A 121 18.31 20.79 -7.02
CA SER A 121 17.85 21.92 -6.19
C SER A 121 17.23 21.48 -4.85
N MET A 122 16.75 20.23 -4.78
CA MET A 122 16.21 19.58 -3.57
C MET A 122 17.28 18.79 -2.79
N ASN A 123 18.57 18.97 -3.09
CA ASN A 123 19.68 18.18 -2.54
C ASN A 123 19.62 16.68 -2.89
N LEU A 124 19.02 16.31 -4.02
CA LEU A 124 18.88 14.96 -4.51
C LEU A 124 19.65 14.82 -5.83
N SER A 125 20.94 15.10 -5.79
CA SER A 125 21.78 15.02 -6.99
C SER A 125 21.89 13.59 -7.49
N VAL A 126 21.64 13.40 -8.78
CA VAL A 126 21.72 12.12 -9.46
C VAL A 126 23.17 11.78 -9.84
N GLU A 127 23.44 10.50 -10.10
CA GLU A 127 24.77 9.98 -10.45
C GLU A 127 25.38 10.70 -11.65
N ASP A 128 24.60 10.96 -12.69
CA ASP A 128 25.05 11.69 -13.91
C ASP A 128 25.58 13.10 -13.58
N TRP A 129 25.21 13.69 -12.47
CA TRP A 129 25.61 15.02 -12.01
C TRP A 129 26.51 14.97 -10.77
N GLY A 130 27.20 13.82 -10.57
CA GLY A 130 28.16 13.64 -9.47
C GLY A 130 27.51 13.37 -8.11
N GLY A 131 26.22 13.06 -8.08
CA GLY A 131 25.49 12.64 -6.88
C GLY A 131 25.62 11.15 -6.56
N LYS A 132 24.83 10.68 -5.62
CA LYS A 132 24.81 9.26 -5.17
C LYS A 132 23.56 8.51 -5.60
N ILE A 133 22.54 9.20 -6.06
CA ILE A 133 21.22 8.61 -6.36
C ILE A 133 21.22 8.15 -7.81
N GLN A 134 20.88 6.90 -8.03
CA GLN A 134 20.79 6.35 -9.37
C GLN A 134 19.59 6.95 -10.13
N SER A 135 19.77 7.24 -11.41
CA SER A 135 18.69 7.68 -12.29
C SER A 135 18.77 6.99 -13.65
N GLN A 136 17.64 6.80 -14.30
CA GLN A 136 17.56 6.24 -15.63
C GLN A 136 16.47 6.94 -16.44
N ASP A 137 16.84 7.41 -17.62
CA ASP A 137 15.93 7.99 -18.59
C ASP A 137 15.26 6.85 -19.38
N ILE A 138 13.93 6.80 -19.37
CA ILE A 138 13.14 5.70 -19.92
C ILE A 138 11.97 6.17 -20.78
N SER A 139 11.51 5.29 -21.66
CA SER A 139 10.17 5.36 -22.25
C SER A 139 9.43 4.06 -21.92
N ALA A 140 8.46 4.11 -21.04
CA ALA A 140 7.63 2.96 -20.70
C ALA A 140 6.79 2.47 -21.90
N LEU A 141 6.45 3.38 -22.82
CA LEU A 141 5.69 3.05 -24.04
C LEU A 141 6.52 2.22 -25.02
N ASN A 142 7.76 2.61 -25.25
CA ASN A 142 8.64 1.99 -26.27
C ASN A 142 9.64 0.99 -25.65
N GLY A 143 9.68 0.88 -24.33
CA GLY A 143 10.61 0.01 -23.61
C GLY A 143 12.06 0.54 -23.57
N LYS A 144 12.34 1.70 -24.12
CA LYS A 144 13.70 2.26 -24.15
C LYS A 144 14.19 2.54 -22.72
N GLY A 145 15.36 2.01 -22.36
CA GLY A 145 16.01 2.24 -21.07
C GLY A 145 15.42 1.43 -19.90
N VAL A 146 14.39 0.61 -20.12
CA VAL A 146 13.77 -0.16 -19.04
C VAL A 146 14.69 -1.29 -18.57
N ASP A 147 15.38 -1.98 -19.47
CA ASP A 147 16.35 -3.02 -19.08
C ASP A 147 17.50 -2.42 -18.25
N SER A 148 18.00 -1.25 -18.63
CA SER A 148 19.03 -0.54 -17.85
C SER A 148 18.53 -0.10 -16.47
N LEU A 149 17.25 0.29 -16.35
CA LEU A 149 16.64 0.56 -15.06
C LEU A 149 16.63 -0.69 -14.18
N LEU A 150 16.24 -1.84 -14.72
CA LEU A 150 16.23 -3.11 -14.00
C LEU A 150 17.63 -3.55 -13.57
N GLU A 151 18.64 -3.32 -14.41
CA GLU A 151 20.05 -3.58 -14.07
C GLU A 151 20.51 -2.69 -12.90
N LYS A 152 20.14 -1.41 -12.87
CA LYS A 152 20.42 -0.51 -11.74
C LYS A 152 19.72 -0.96 -10.45
N VAL A 153 18.47 -1.43 -10.53
CA VAL A 153 17.77 -2.02 -9.38
C VAL A 153 18.50 -3.24 -8.85
N LEU A 154 18.96 -4.12 -9.73
CA LEU A 154 19.71 -5.31 -9.33
C LEU A 154 21.07 -4.96 -8.72
N LEU A 155 21.75 -3.95 -9.26
CA LEU A 155 23.02 -3.45 -8.71
C LEU A 155 22.82 -2.90 -7.28
N GLU A 156 21.79 -2.09 -7.07
CA GLU A 156 21.46 -1.56 -5.74
C GLU A 156 21.14 -2.68 -4.74
N ALA A 157 20.36 -3.69 -5.18
CA ALA A 157 20.05 -4.86 -4.37
C ALA A 157 21.31 -5.69 -4.00
N GLU A 158 22.30 -5.76 -4.89
CA GLU A 158 23.60 -6.40 -4.60
C GLU A 158 24.43 -5.60 -3.59
N ILE A 159 24.47 -4.28 -3.71
CA ILE A 159 25.14 -3.38 -2.75
C ILE A 159 24.53 -3.54 -1.34
N MET A 160 23.20 -3.67 -1.26
CA MET A 160 22.49 -3.88 0.01
C MET A 160 22.70 -5.28 0.60
N ASP A 161 23.25 -6.23 -0.14
CA ASP A 161 23.45 -7.63 0.26
C ASP A 161 22.17 -8.29 0.81
N LEU A 162 21.05 -8.11 0.09
CA LEU A 162 19.73 -8.59 0.51
C LEU A 162 19.70 -10.12 0.62
N LYS A 163 19.36 -10.62 1.82
CA LYS A 163 19.34 -12.06 2.13
C LYS A 163 18.07 -12.45 2.85
N ALA A 164 17.50 -13.59 2.47
CA ALA A 164 16.37 -14.19 3.17
C ALA A 164 16.62 -15.67 3.44
N ASN A 165 16.15 -16.16 4.58
CA ASN A 165 16.30 -17.58 4.93
C ASN A 165 14.97 -18.33 4.68
N PRO A 166 14.89 -19.21 3.66
CA PRO A 166 13.68 -19.94 3.33
C PRO A 166 13.30 -21.01 4.37
N ASN A 167 14.25 -21.43 5.22
CA ASN A 167 14.04 -22.53 6.19
C ASN A 167 13.51 -22.07 7.55
N LYS A 168 13.19 -20.79 7.72
CA LYS A 168 12.54 -20.27 8.93
C LYS A 168 11.01 -20.37 8.82
N ASN A 169 10.31 -20.17 9.94
CA ASN A 169 8.88 -19.90 9.93
C ASN A 169 8.64 -18.65 9.09
N SER A 170 7.62 -18.71 8.24
CA SER A 170 7.33 -17.62 7.33
C SER A 170 6.92 -16.35 8.08
N SER A 171 7.42 -15.23 7.60
CA SER A 171 7.06 -13.90 8.05
C SER A 171 7.14 -12.90 6.89
N GLY A 172 6.41 -11.82 7.01
CA GLY A 172 6.34 -10.77 6.00
C GLY A 172 5.27 -9.75 6.35
N SER A 173 4.72 -9.09 5.35
CA SER A 173 3.75 -8.02 5.53
C SER A 173 2.49 -8.25 4.69
N VAL A 174 1.37 -7.76 5.19
CA VAL A 174 0.11 -7.70 4.46
C VAL A 174 0.17 -6.53 3.49
N VAL A 175 -0.06 -6.79 2.22
CA VAL A 175 -0.12 -5.77 1.18
C VAL A 175 -1.53 -5.17 1.14
N GLU A 176 -2.54 -6.04 1.09
CA GLU A 176 -3.94 -5.65 1.00
C GLU A 176 -4.87 -6.77 1.48
N ALA A 177 -6.10 -6.43 1.86
CA ALA A 177 -7.11 -7.41 2.23
C ALA A 177 -8.49 -6.97 1.75
N TYR A 178 -9.29 -7.93 1.28
CA TYR A 178 -10.66 -7.71 0.83
C TYR A 178 -11.58 -8.87 1.15
N LEU A 179 -12.88 -8.63 1.08
CA LEU A 179 -13.90 -9.65 1.29
C LEU A 179 -14.50 -10.08 -0.03
N ASP A 180 -14.22 -11.32 -0.43
CA ASP A 180 -14.85 -11.97 -1.58
C ASP A 180 -16.16 -12.66 -1.17
N LYS A 181 -17.23 -12.48 -1.97
CA LYS A 181 -18.57 -13.04 -1.67
C LYS A 181 -18.60 -14.58 -1.62
N GLY A 182 -17.70 -15.25 -2.35
CA GLY A 182 -17.66 -16.72 -2.43
C GLY A 182 -16.55 -17.34 -1.59
N ARG A 183 -15.41 -16.67 -1.48
CA ARG A 183 -14.17 -17.18 -0.86
C ARG A 183 -13.97 -16.69 0.57
N GLY A 184 -14.71 -15.67 1.00
CA GLY A 184 -14.52 -15.02 2.29
C GLY A 184 -13.37 -14.01 2.28
N TYR A 185 -12.69 -13.84 3.40
CA TYR A 185 -11.56 -12.92 3.50
C TYR A 185 -10.37 -13.41 2.69
N VAL A 186 -9.93 -12.60 1.76
CA VAL A 186 -8.74 -12.79 0.92
C VAL A 186 -7.71 -11.75 1.34
N SER A 187 -6.50 -12.18 1.62
CA SER A 187 -5.42 -11.26 2.00
C SER A 187 -4.22 -11.46 1.08
N THR A 188 -3.81 -10.42 0.41
CA THR A 188 -2.56 -10.41 -0.37
C THR A 188 -1.42 -10.09 0.57
N ILE A 189 -0.48 -11.01 0.67
CA ILE A 189 0.69 -10.89 1.55
C ILE A 189 1.98 -11.01 0.75
N LEU A 190 3.02 -10.32 1.21
CA LEU A 190 4.37 -10.47 0.71
C LEU A 190 5.21 -11.27 1.70
N VAL A 191 5.67 -12.44 1.28
CA VAL A 191 6.58 -13.26 2.09
C VAL A 191 7.98 -12.65 2.03
N GLN A 192 8.51 -12.22 3.17
CA GLN A 192 9.86 -11.66 3.29
C GLN A 192 10.88 -12.70 3.75
N ASN A 193 10.51 -13.56 4.68
CA ASN A 193 11.36 -14.64 5.20
C ASN A 193 10.56 -15.94 5.34
N GLY A 194 11.28 -17.05 5.33
CA GLY A 194 10.69 -18.38 5.46
C GLY A 194 9.95 -18.83 4.20
N THR A 195 9.33 -19.98 4.27
CA THR A 195 8.46 -20.49 3.20
C THR A 195 7.09 -20.74 3.77
N LEU A 196 6.08 -20.04 3.26
CA LEU A 196 4.69 -20.26 3.66
C LEU A 196 4.11 -21.46 2.93
N LYS A 197 3.34 -22.28 3.64
CA LYS A 197 2.70 -23.49 3.12
C LYS A 197 1.21 -23.54 3.46
N ILE A 198 0.45 -24.25 2.65
CA ILE A 198 -0.94 -24.56 2.97
C ILE A 198 -0.97 -25.37 4.26
N GLY A 199 -1.85 -24.98 5.19
CA GLY A 199 -1.98 -25.62 6.50
C GLY A 199 -1.27 -24.87 7.62
N ASP A 200 -0.40 -23.92 7.35
CA ASP A 200 0.27 -23.09 8.35
C ASP A 200 -0.74 -22.22 9.11
N PHE A 201 -0.44 -21.95 10.39
CA PHE A 201 -1.22 -21.01 11.21
C PHE A 201 -0.62 -19.62 11.12
N LEU A 202 -1.35 -18.72 10.46
CA LEU A 202 -0.93 -17.36 10.18
C LEU A 202 -1.55 -16.41 11.20
N LEU A 203 -0.72 -15.53 11.75
CA LEU A 203 -1.13 -14.40 12.57
C LEU A 203 -0.75 -13.12 11.82
N ALA A 204 -1.73 -12.32 11.44
CA ALA A 204 -1.53 -11.04 10.76
C ALA A 204 -2.25 -9.93 11.56
N GLY A 205 -1.48 -9.00 12.12
CA GLY A 205 -2.02 -7.94 12.96
C GLY A 205 -2.89 -8.46 14.10
N LYS A 206 -4.19 -8.14 14.05
CA LYS A 206 -5.25 -8.55 14.99
C LYS A 206 -6.01 -9.81 14.53
N THR A 207 -5.71 -10.35 13.35
CA THR A 207 -6.40 -11.51 12.77
C THR A 207 -5.51 -12.74 12.76
N SER A 208 -6.13 -13.91 12.86
CA SER A 208 -5.43 -15.19 12.78
C SER A 208 -6.24 -16.16 11.93
N GLY A 209 -5.59 -17.21 11.45
CA GLY A 209 -6.28 -18.27 10.74
C GLY A 209 -5.34 -19.32 10.17
N LYS A 210 -5.93 -20.41 9.73
CA LYS A 210 -5.20 -21.47 9.03
C LYS A 210 -5.24 -21.22 7.54
N VAL A 211 -4.07 -21.22 6.89
CA VAL A 211 -3.95 -21.10 5.44
C VAL A 211 -4.67 -22.28 4.77
N LYS A 212 -5.82 -22.04 4.17
CA LYS A 212 -6.64 -23.04 3.47
C LYS A 212 -6.23 -23.19 2.00
N ALA A 213 -5.95 -22.07 1.35
CA ALA A 213 -5.51 -22.02 -0.04
C ALA A 213 -4.62 -20.79 -0.25
N MET A 214 -3.75 -20.89 -1.23
CA MET A 214 -2.89 -19.81 -1.69
C MET A 214 -2.97 -19.71 -3.21
N PHE A 215 -2.96 -18.51 -3.72
CA PHE A 215 -2.99 -18.22 -5.15
C PHE A 215 -1.88 -17.25 -5.51
N ASP A 216 -1.29 -17.44 -6.67
CA ASP A 216 -0.37 -16.47 -7.24
C ASP A 216 -1.12 -15.23 -7.80
N GLU A 217 -0.39 -14.28 -8.31
CA GLU A 217 -0.93 -13.06 -8.94
C GLU A 217 -1.81 -13.32 -10.17
N ALA A 218 -1.62 -14.47 -10.83
CA ALA A 218 -2.44 -14.93 -11.95
C ALA A 218 -3.69 -15.73 -11.51
N GLY A 219 -3.93 -15.85 -10.19
CA GLY A 219 -5.03 -16.61 -9.64
C GLY A 219 -4.85 -18.13 -9.67
N LYS A 220 -3.64 -18.62 -9.97
CA LYS A 220 -3.35 -20.05 -9.97
C LYS A 220 -3.05 -20.54 -8.56
N PRO A 221 -3.55 -21.72 -8.16
CA PRO A 221 -3.29 -22.27 -6.85
C PRO A 221 -1.81 -22.67 -6.69
N VAL A 222 -1.21 -22.26 -5.58
CA VAL A 222 0.17 -22.62 -5.20
C VAL A 222 0.20 -23.33 -3.86
N LYS A 223 1.12 -24.28 -3.69
CA LYS A 223 1.24 -25.07 -2.44
C LYS A 223 2.23 -24.47 -1.45
N SER A 224 3.20 -23.71 -1.93
CA SER A 224 4.24 -23.07 -1.10
C SER A 224 4.70 -21.77 -1.74
N ALA A 225 5.03 -20.80 -0.91
CA ALA A 225 5.54 -19.49 -1.31
C ALA A 225 6.87 -19.21 -0.60
N PRO A 226 7.99 -19.16 -1.34
CA PRO A 226 9.30 -18.80 -0.81
C PRO A 226 9.40 -17.28 -0.55
N PRO A 227 10.51 -16.78 0.01
CA PRO A 227 10.77 -15.35 0.18
C PRO A 227 10.61 -14.55 -1.12
N SER A 228 10.30 -13.26 -0.99
CA SER A 228 10.05 -12.33 -2.10
C SER A 228 8.95 -12.80 -3.05
N THR A 229 7.89 -13.41 -2.50
CA THR A 229 6.76 -13.88 -3.30
C THR A 229 5.47 -13.26 -2.78
N PRO A 230 4.75 -12.46 -3.60
CA PRO A 230 3.41 -12.01 -3.28
C PRO A 230 2.43 -13.15 -3.53
N ILE A 231 1.51 -13.36 -2.62
CA ILE A 231 0.46 -14.39 -2.73
C ILE A 231 -0.84 -13.91 -2.11
N SER A 232 -1.95 -14.36 -2.66
CA SER A 232 -3.27 -14.22 -2.05
C SER A 232 -3.57 -15.44 -1.19
N VAL A 233 -3.90 -15.22 0.08
CA VAL A 233 -4.15 -16.25 1.10
C VAL A 233 -5.61 -16.27 1.50
N LEU A 234 -6.18 -17.46 1.61
CA LEU A 234 -7.51 -17.71 2.15
C LEU A 234 -7.42 -18.43 3.49
N GLY A 235 -8.32 -18.09 4.41
CA GLY A 235 -8.49 -18.83 5.66
C GLY A 235 -8.26 -18.00 6.92
N LEU A 236 -8.04 -16.70 6.81
CA LEU A 236 -8.05 -15.79 7.95
C LEU A 236 -9.48 -15.55 8.45
N ASP A 237 -9.63 -15.35 9.76
CA ASP A 237 -10.92 -15.12 10.43
C ASP A 237 -11.47 -13.69 10.20
N GLY A 238 -10.68 -12.80 9.60
CA GLY A 238 -11.04 -11.41 9.29
C GLY A 238 -10.08 -10.79 8.28
N ALA A 239 -10.34 -9.56 7.86
CA ALA A 239 -9.42 -8.77 7.07
C ALA A 239 -8.33 -8.17 7.97
N PRO A 240 -7.05 -8.54 7.82
CA PRO A 240 -5.96 -7.81 8.46
C PRO A 240 -5.81 -6.42 7.84
N GLN A 241 -5.21 -5.51 8.57
CA GLN A 241 -4.91 -4.18 8.04
C GLN A 241 -3.75 -4.25 7.05
N ALA A 242 -3.82 -3.46 5.99
CA ALA A 242 -2.70 -3.31 5.06
C ALA A 242 -1.47 -2.77 5.83
N GLY A 243 -0.30 -3.33 5.57
CA GLY A 243 0.94 -3.03 6.30
C GLY A 243 1.16 -3.84 7.58
N ASP A 244 0.17 -4.58 8.08
CA ASP A 244 0.36 -5.44 9.23
C ASP A 244 1.46 -6.48 9.00
N PRO A 245 2.37 -6.69 9.97
CA PRO A 245 3.30 -7.79 9.90
C PRO A 245 2.58 -9.12 10.15
N PHE A 246 2.89 -10.12 9.33
CA PHE A 246 2.42 -11.47 9.60
C PHE A 246 3.56 -12.39 10.05
N LYS A 247 3.19 -13.40 10.82
CA LYS A 247 4.08 -14.49 11.24
C LYS A 247 3.34 -15.82 11.23
N VAL A 248 4.04 -16.88 10.84
CA VAL A 248 3.56 -18.25 11.00
C VAL A 248 3.94 -18.75 12.40
N LEU A 249 2.95 -19.24 13.12
CA LEU A 249 3.09 -19.87 14.43
C LEU A 249 2.90 -21.39 14.32
N LYS A 250 3.44 -22.12 15.28
CA LYS A 250 3.34 -23.59 15.30
C LYS A 250 2.00 -24.06 15.86
N ASP A 251 1.39 -23.27 16.74
CA ASP A 251 0.16 -23.63 17.44
C ASP A 251 -0.97 -22.64 17.12
N GLU A 252 -2.13 -23.18 16.74
CA GLU A 252 -3.34 -22.41 16.47
C GLU A 252 -3.85 -21.67 17.71
N LYS A 253 -3.76 -22.32 18.89
CA LYS A 253 -4.22 -21.72 20.15
C LYS A 253 -3.41 -20.48 20.50
N GLU A 254 -2.09 -20.54 20.30
CA GLU A 254 -1.20 -19.42 20.52
C GLU A 254 -1.56 -18.25 19.57
N ALA A 255 -1.77 -18.52 18.27
CA ALA A 255 -2.16 -17.51 17.29
C ALA A 255 -3.47 -16.81 17.69
N LYS A 256 -4.50 -17.57 18.04
CA LYS A 256 -5.80 -17.03 18.47
C LYS A 256 -5.71 -16.23 19.76
N MET A 257 -4.93 -16.70 20.74
CA MET A 257 -4.72 -15.98 22.01
C MET A 257 -4.04 -14.62 21.77
N ILE A 258 -3.00 -14.57 20.94
CA ILE A 258 -2.30 -13.31 20.63
C ILE A 258 -3.23 -12.37 19.86
N ALA A 259 -3.97 -12.87 18.85
CA ALA A 259 -4.92 -12.08 18.08
C ALA A 259 -6.01 -11.46 18.98
N SER A 260 -6.60 -12.27 19.87
CA SER A 260 -7.61 -11.81 20.82
C SER A 260 -7.07 -10.73 21.77
N LYS A 261 -5.85 -10.94 22.31
CA LYS A 261 -5.22 -9.96 23.19
C LYS A 261 -4.90 -8.63 22.47
N ARG A 262 -4.43 -8.69 21.21
CA ARG A 262 -4.20 -7.49 20.40
C ARG A 262 -5.50 -6.75 20.08
N THR A 263 -6.58 -7.49 19.82
CA THR A 263 -7.91 -6.92 19.60
C THR A 263 -8.44 -6.23 20.86
N GLN A 264 -8.26 -6.84 22.03
CA GLN A 264 -8.64 -6.23 23.30
C GLN A 264 -7.84 -4.95 23.57
N LEU A 265 -6.50 -5.00 23.44
CA LEU A 265 -5.64 -3.83 23.61
C LEU A 265 -6.00 -2.68 22.64
N GLY A 266 -6.30 -3.01 21.39
CA GLY A 266 -6.76 -2.02 20.42
C GLY A 266 -8.05 -1.33 20.88
N ARG A 267 -9.06 -2.09 21.32
CA ARG A 267 -10.31 -1.51 21.86
C ARG A 267 -10.07 -0.62 23.08
N GLU A 268 -9.19 -1.04 23.99
CA GLU A 268 -8.84 -0.23 25.16
C GLU A 268 -8.13 1.09 24.76
N GLN A 269 -7.26 1.04 23.74
CA GLN A 269 -6.62 2.22 23.21
C GLN A 269 -7.63 3.16 22.51
N ASP A 270 -8.51 2.62 21.68
CA ASP A 270 -9.56 3.38 20.99
C ASP A 270 -10.47 4.11 22.01
N VAL A 271 -10.87 3.44 23.09
CA VAL A 271 -11.67 4.07 24.18
C VAL A 271 -10.88 5.19 24.88
N ARG A 272 -9.56 5.01 25.09
CA ARG A 272 -8.73 6.04 25.76
C ARG A 272 -8.43 7.23 24.84
N THR A 273 -8.32 7.00 23.55
CA THR A 273 -8.04 8.06 22.56
C THR A 273 -9.28 8.83 22.16
N GLN A 274 -10.49 8.30 22.37
CA GLN A 274 -11.72 9.08 22.26
C GLN A 274 -11.64 10.21 23.27
N LYS A 275 -11.40 11.43 22.79
CA LYS A 275 -11.42 12.64 23.62
C LYS A 275 -12.79 12.73 24.30
N GLN A 276 -12.82 12.57 25.62
CA GLN A 276 -14.01 12.91 26.38
C GLN A 276 -14.23 14.42 26.21
N LEU A 277 -15.41 14.77 25.69
CA LEU A 277 -15.83 16.17 25.59
C LEU A 277 -15.68 16.83 26.97
N THR A 278 -14.78 17.79 27.10
CA THR A 278 -14.65 18.57 28.32
C THR A 278 -15.79 19.59 28.42
N LEU A 279 -16.15 19.99 29.66
CA LEU A 279 -17.18 21.01 29.87
C LEU A 279 -16.86 22.34 29.17
N ASP A 280 -15.57 22.68 29.05
CA ASP A 280 -15.11 23.86 28.30
C ASP A 280 -15.35 23.72 26.80
N GLU A 281 -15.20 22.52 26.26
CA GLU A 281 -15.47 22.23 24.83
C GLU A 281 -16.96 22.25 24.53
N ILE A 282 -17.78 21.74 25.46
CA ILE A 282 -19.24 21.85 25.41
C ILE A 282 -19.66 23.33 25.49
N GLY A 283 -19.05 24.12 26.40
CA GLY A 283 -19.29 25.56 26.52
C GLY A 283 -18.95 26.32 25.23
N ARG A 284 -17.82 26.03 24.61
CA ARG A 284 -17.47 26.63 23.30
C ARG A 284 -18.44 26.24 22.19
N ARG A 285 -18.87 24.97 22.12
CA ARG A 285 -19.85 24.48 21.12
C ARG A 285 -21.20 25.19 21.28
N ILE A 286 -21.66 25.39 22.51
CA ILE A 286 -22.89 26.15 22.81
C ILE A 286 -22.74 27.62 22.40
N ALA A 287 -21.55 28.21 22.58
CA ALA A 287 -21.29 29.62 22.25
C ALA A 287 -21.19 29.86 20.73
N VAL A 288 -20.76 28.87 19.94
CA VAL A 288 -20.67 28.95 18.47
C VAL A 288 -22.05 28.83 17.78
N GLY A 289 -23.07 28.33 18.47
CA GLY A 289 -24.42 28.18 17.94
C GLY A 289 -24.68 26.80 17.30
N ASP A 290 -25.27 26.74 16.13
CA ASP A 290 -25.72 25.51 15.43
C ASP A 290 -24.55 24.56 15.06
N PHE A 291 -23.98 23.87 16.06
CA PHE A 291 -22.98 22.81 15.84
C PHE A 291 -23.68 21.57 15.28
N LYS A 292 -23.28 21.16 14.08
CA LYS A 292 -23.83 19.98 13.41
C LYS A 292 -22.84 18.83 13.40
N GLU A 293 -23.32 17.64 13.73
CA GLU A 293 -22.54 16.41 13.61
C GLU A 293 -23.01 15.63 12.38
N LEU A 294 -22.06 15.24 11.53
CA LEU A 294 -22.32 14.34 10.42
C LEU A 294 -21.73 12.97 10.79
N ASN A 295 -22.63 12.05 11.10
CA ASN A 295 -22.26 10.68 11.39
C ASN A 295 -22.16 9.87 10.09
N VAL A 296 -21.06 9.17 9.88
CA VAL A 296 -20.80 8.43 8.64
C VAL A 296 -20.39 6.98 8.96
N ILE A 297 -20.92 6.05 8.16
CA ILE A 297 -20.48 4.66 8.10
C ILE A 297 -19.79 4.46 6.76
N ILE A 298 -18.55 3.95 6.78
CA ILE A 298 -17.76 3.77 5.57
C ILE A 298 -17.67 2.27 5.24
N LYS A 299 -18.04 1.93 4.01
CA LYS A 299 -17.86 0.59 3.44
C LYS A 299 -17.10 0.71 2.14
N GLY A 300 -16.10 -0.15 1.97
CA GLY A 300 -15.27 -0.21 0.77
C GLY A 300 -14.98 -1.65 0.35
N ASP A 301 -14.45 -1.82 -0.82
CA ASP A 301 -14.07 -3.11 -1.39
C ASP A 301 -12.76 -3.64 -0.76
N VAL A 302 -11.83 -2.74 -0.45
CA VAL A 302 -10.54 -3.07 0.17
C VAL A 302 -10.23 -2.18 1.38
N ASP A 303 -9.40 -2.68 2.29
CA ASP A 303 -9.04 -1.98 3.53
C ASP A 303 -8.38 -0.62 3.27
N GLY A 304 -7.47 -0.54 2.30
CA GLY A 304 -6.78 0.70 1.97
C GLY A 304 -7.72 1.80 1.43
N SER A 305 -8.76 1.46 0.66
CA SER A 305 -9.77 2.41 0.20
C SER A 305 -10.61 2.96 1.37
N VAL A 306 -10.97 2.09 2.32
CA VAL A 306 -11.71 2.49 3.53
C VAL A 306 -10.89 3.45 4.38
N GLU A 307 -9.59 3.20 4.50
CA GLU A 307 -8.67 4.07 5.24
C GLU A 307 -8.52 5.44 4.56
N ALA A 308 -8.26 5.47 3.24
CA ALA A 308 -8.14 6.72 2.49
C ALA A 308 -9.40 7.61 2.59
N LEU A 309 -10.60 7.00 2.52
CA LEU A 309 -11.86 7.69 2.73
C LEU A 309 -11.98 8.20 4.17
N THR A 310 -11.58 7.39 5.16
CA THR A 310 -11.56 7.77 6.58
C THR A 310 -10.76 9.06 6.79
N ASP A 311 -9.53 9.10 6.28
CA ASP A 311 -8.64 10.25 6.41
C ASP A 311 -9.19 11.48 5.67
N SER A 312 -9.72 11.28 4.47
CA SER A 312 -10.33 12.36 3.69
C SER A 312 -11.54 12.97 4.41
N PHE A 313 -12.43 12.15 4.97
CA PHE A 313 -13.57 12.63 5.73
C PHE A 313 -13.20 13.32 7.03
N GLN A 314 -12.17 12.82 7.74
CA GLN A 314 -11.68 13.49 8.96
C GLN A 314 -11.10 14.87 8.67
N ASN A 315 -10.42 15.05 7.53
CA ASN A 315 -9.88 16.33 7.09
C ASN A 315 -10.96 17.35 6.69
N LEU A 316 -12.20 16.91 6.42
CA LEU A 316 -13.34 17.79 6.11
C LEU A 316 -14.01 18.36 7.37
N THR A 317 -13.60 17.95 8.56
CA THR A 317 -14.12 18.49 9.82
C THR A 317 -13.78 19.96 9.93
N THR A 318 -14.80 20.80 10.19
CA THR A 318 -14.70 22.25 10.42
C THR A 318 -15.16 22.59 11.85
N GLU A 319 -15.02 23.86 12.23
CA GLU A 319 -15.51 24.34 13.55
C GLU A 319 -17.03 24.26 13.68
N GLU A 320 -17.78 24.34 12.56
CA GLU A 320 -19.25 24.28 12.51
C GLU A 320 -19.80 22.87 12.35
N ILE A 321 -19.07 22.00 11.60
CA ILE A 321 -19.53 20.64 11.26
C ILE A 321 -18.45 19.65 11.62
N GLN A 322 -18.75 18.74 12.55
CA GLN A 322 -17.85 17.64 12.89
C GLN A 322 -18.27 16.36 12.15
N VAL A 323 -17.33 15.76 11.43
CA VAL A 323 -17.53 14.46 10.79
C VAL A 323 -17.12 13.35 11.74
N ASN A 324 -18.04 12.51 12.15
CA ASN A 324 -17.82 11.37 13.04
C ASN A 324 -17.93 10.07 12.26
N ILE A 325 -16.87 9.29 12.19
CA ILE A 325 -16.90 7.95 11.59
C ILE A 325 -17.29 6.95 12.67
N ILE A 326 -18.54 6.47 12.61
CA ILE A 326 -19.10 5.55 13.60
C ILE A 326 -18.63 4.13 13.38
N PHE A 327 -18.60 3.71 12.12
CA PHE A 327 -18.19 2.36 11.75
C PHE A 327 -17.51 2.34 10.39
N LYS A 328 -16.50 1.50 10.26
CA LYS A 328 -15.81 1.25 9.00
C LYS A 328 -15.54 -0.23 8.84
N ALA A 329 -15.77 -0.75 7.65
CA ALA A 329 -15.50 -2.15 7.33
C ALA A 329 -15.35 -2.39 5.82
N VAL A 330 -14.71 -3.50 5.50
CA VAL A 330 -14.55 -3.98 4.13
C VAL A 330 -15.75 -4.84 3.74
N GLY A 331 -16.19 -4.72 2.50
CA GLY A 331 -17.25 -5.51 1.88
C GLY A 331 -18.54 -4.74 1.62
N ALA A 332 -19.56 -5.44 1.14
CA ALA A 332 -20.86 -4.87 0.81
C ALA A 332 -21.62 -4.37 2.05
N ILE A 333 -22.55 -3.45 1.84
CA ILE A 333 -23.47 -2.99 2.88
C ILE A 333 -24.37 -4.15 3.30
N THR A 334 -24.48 -4.38 4.61
CA THR A 334 -25.31 -5.44 5.22
C THR A 334 -26.53 -4.83 5.90
N GLU A 335 -27.52 -5.68 6.21
CA GLU A 335 -28.70 -5.27 6.97
C GLU A 335 -28.33 -4.68 8.33
N SER A 336 -27.31 -5.25 9.00
CA SER A 336 -26.79 -4.72 10.26
C SER A 336 -26.22 -3.32 10.16
N ASP A 337 -25.58 -3.00 9.02
CA ASP A 337 -25.04 -1.66 8.76
C ASP A 337 -26.19 -0.64 8.61
N VAL A 338 -27.27 -1.02 7.92
CA VAL A 338 -28.46 -0.17 7.75
C VAL A 338 -29.16 0.07 9.09
N LEU A 339 -29.28 -0.97 9.93
CA LEU A 339 -29.83 -0.83 11.28
C LEU A 339 -28.97 0.09 12.16
N LEU A 340 -27.65 -0.05 12.08
CA LEU A 340 -26.71 0.83 12.79
C LEU A 340 -26.85 2.27 12.31
N ALA A 341 -26.92 2.49 10.99
CA ALA A 341 -27.11 3.82 10.40
C ALA A 341 -28.41 4.48 10.88
N SER A 342 -29.50 3.71 10.90
CA SER A 342 -30.79 4.19 11.40
C SER A 342 -30.72 4.55 12.89
N ALA A 343 -30.06 3.74 13.71
CA ALA A 343 -29.94 3.96 15.16
C ALA A 343 -29.05 5.16 15.51
N SER A 344 -28.01 5.42 14.70
CA SER A 344 -27.04 6.49 14.92
C SER A 344 -27.27 7.73 14.07
N GLN A 345 -28.34 7.76 13.28
CA GLN A 345 -28.63 8.82 12.30
C GLN A 345 -27.43 9.08 11.37
N ALA A 346 -26.77 8.01 10.94
CA ALA A 346 -25.58 8.07 10.10
C ALA A 346 -25.93 7.88 8.63
N VAL A 347 -25.09 8.46 7.77
CA VAL A 347 -25.08 8.21 6.31
C VAL A 347 -24.12 7.04 6.03
N ILE A 348 -24.48 6.16 5.08
CA ILE A 348 -23.61 5.05 4.65
C ILE A 348 -22.97 5.42 3.32
#